data_f90df908b1f7a376912d94eb34c7b908
#
_entry.id   f90df908b1f7a376912d94eb34c7b908
#
_cell.length_a   1.000
_cell.length_b   1.000
_cell.length_c   1.000
_cell.angle_alpha   90.00
_cell.angle_beta   90.00
_cell.angle_gamma   90.00
#
_symmetry.space_group_name_H-M   'P 1'
#
loop_
_entity.id
_entity.type
_entity.pdbx_description
1 polymer ?
#
loop_
_entity_poly.entity_id
_entity_poly.type
_entity_poly.pdbx_seq_one_letter_code
_entity_poly.pdbx_strand_id
1 'polypeptide(L)'
;MSLWDKAVPVGERCILELPLNYTKHDHDVLDKIFRVANNMKNNLISWYDRQLTEMTRTRAWRDNQKSLSNLYSEYADDVEDLEKGKQRIAKKKENAKKKKKTFYLSRKDKEQLRYLQSRVKEFEEKRKDLYEIRNEMIHRYGFSKFDFEKQMNKYRKSYGTLVGIDVAQKIAYSVWDMFQAVLYGKGKSISFSPFSKFLAIEGKKNGANITFNKDKMTVTLGMKSNKIRMRVKKNRKDPYGYETEALSRRVCYCRIIRKAYPKGWRYFLQLVLEGPPPVKVNPETGELLHSMGKGRVGLDIGPQTLAFSADKEVGLEELAEGVQLAQNEIRRIKGSMDRSRKNSNPKMFTADGQVVRKNKLPAECLNCRGQRIWVKTNRYKKMEILLRSLYRKQAALRKHLHRRMTNRLLAMGDEFYVEDMRWKALAKRAKETKRTKKGKILSKKRYGKSIANKAPAMFLSILEQKVVASGGSFQWIITWKAKASQFSHETGKCNKKKLSQRWHYLADGTKVQRDIYSAFLIQHTNKNLESFNLRTCAKDFPAFLKMHQKEIERLQSLDKRMPSSMGIKKAA
;
A
#
# COMPACT_ATOMS: atom_id res chain seq x y z
N MET A 1 -12.43 29.53 11.57
CA MET A 1 -11.74 29.07 10.33
C MET A 1 -10.81 30.18 9.89
N SER A 2 -9.50 29.98 10.03
CA SER A 2 -8.53 31.00 9.60
C SER A 2 -8.46 31.04 8.07
N LEU A 3 -8.16 32.20 7.51
CA LEU A 3 -7.97 32.43 6.07
C LEU A 3 -6.89 31.55 5.41
N TRP A 4 -6.18 30.72 6.21
CA TRP A 4 -5.12 29.82 5.78
C TRP A 4 -5.57 28.37 5.54
N ASP A 5 -6.82 28.03 5.84
CA ASP A 5 -7.38 26.66 5.71
C ASP A 5 -8.12 26.41 4.38
N LYS A 6 -8.13 27.37 3.47
CA LYS A 6 -8.43 27.08 2.07
C LYS A 6 -7.24 26.33 1.47
N ALA A 7 -7.12 25.04 1.81
CA ALA A 7 -6.35 24.13 1.01
C ALA A 7 -6.89 24.25 -0.43
N VAL A 8 -6.07 24.79 -1.31
CA VAL A 8 -6.27 24.66 -2.76
C VAL A 8 -6.59 23.19 -2.98
N PRO A 9 -7.69 22.83 -3.66
CA PRO A 9 -7.99 21.44 -3.96
C PRO A 9 -6.68 20.79 -4.41
N VAL A 10 -6.31 19.66 -3.80
CA VAL A 10 -5.06 18.98 -4.14
C VAL A 10 -5.29 18.45 -5.54
N GLY A 11 -5.00 19.27 -6.55
CA GLY A 11 -4.99 18.88 -7.93
C GLY A 11 -4.09 17.65 -8.08
N GLU A 12 -4.35 16.83 -9.04
CA GLU A 12 -3.51 15.66 -9.34
C GLU A 12 -2.04 16.08 -9.30
N ARG A 13 -1.21 15.25 -8.69
CA ARG A 13 0.24 15.49 -8.58
C ARG A 13 1.00 14.28 -9.04
N CYS A 14 2.06 14.52 -9.79
CA CYS A 14 2.99 13.47 -10.17
C CYS A 14 4.38 13.70 -9.57
N ILE A 15 5.19 12.65 -9.57
CA ILE A 15 6.55 12.69 -9.02
C ILE A 15 7.53 12.32 -10.12
N LEU A 16 8.45 13.24 -10.40
CA LEU A 16 9.63 12.98 -11.21
C LEU A 16 10.84 12.79 -10.30
N GLU A 17 11.53 11.66 -10.47
CA GLU A 17 12.71 11.33 -9.69
C GLU A 17 13.96 11.38 -10.58
N LEU A 18 14.94 12.20 -10.20
CA LEU A 18 16.17 12.43 -10.94
C LEU A 18 17.40 12.15 -10.07
N PRO A 19 18.47 11.52 -10.59
CA PRO A 19 19.71 11.32 -9.85
C PRO A 19 20.43 12.63 -9.60
N LEU A 20 21.08 12.74 -8.44
CA LEU A 20 21.95 13.86 -8.10
C LEU A 20 23.41 13.52 -8.41
N ASN A 21 24.13 14.51 -8.92
CA ASN A 21 25.58 14.50 -8.97
C ASN A 21 26.11 15.35 -7.82
N TYR A 22 26.90 14.75 -6.93
CA TYR A 22 27.40 15.35 -5.70
C TYR A 22 28.83 14.91 -5.43
N THR A 23 29.59 15.78 -4.76
CA THR A 23 30.95 15.53 -4.29
C THR A 23 30.95 14.70 -3.01
N LYS A 24 32.15 14.28 -2.55
CA LYS A 24 32.29 13.66 -1.23
C LYS A 24 31.87 14.61 -0.12
N HIS A 25 32.22 15.88 -0.22
CA HIS A 25 31.79 16.92 0.71
C HIS A 25 30.27 17.02 0.78
N ASP A 26 29.59 17.12 -0.36
CA ASP A 26 28.12 17.17 -0.40
C ASP A 26 27.48 15.92 0.25
N HIS A 27 28.09 14.74 0.01
CA HIS A 27 27.63 13.50 0.64
C HIS A 27 27.71 13.58 2.16
N ASP A 28 28.83 14.07 2.71
CA ASP A 28 29.05 14.16 4.15
C ASP A 28 28.10 15.18 4.79
N VAL A 29 27.88 16.32 4.14
CA VAL A 29 26.89 17.31 4.56
C VAL A 29 25.47 16.74 4.53
N LEU A 30 25.09 16.03 3.47
CA LEU A 30 23.78 15.38 3.37
C LEU A 30 23.59 14.33 4.47
N ASP A 31 24.58 13.47 4.72
CA ASP A 31 24.48 12.45 5.78
C ASP A 31 24.32 13.11 7.16
N LYS A 32 25.03 14.21 7.44
CA LYS A 32 24.88 15.01 8.65
C LYS A 32 23.47 15.60 8.77
N ILE A 33 22.93 16.21 7.70
CA ILE A 33 21.56 16.75 7.68
C ILE A 33 20.54 15.65 7.93
N PHE A 34 20.66 14.49 7.27
CA PHE A 34 19.77 13.35 7.49
C PHE A 34 19.82 12.81 8.92
N ARG A 35 21.01 12.77 9.55
CA ARG A 35 21.18 12.36 10.97
C ARG A 35 20.48 13.33 11.91
N VAL A 36 20.75 14.62 11.74
CA VAL A 36 20.15 15.66 12.58
C VAL A 36 18.63 15.67 12.41
N ALA A 37 18.12 15.62 11.19
CA ALA A 37 16.70 15.57 10.92
C ALA A 37 16.02 14.34 11.57
N ASN A 38 16.68 13.16 11.51
CA ASN A 38 16.18 11.96 12.18
C ASN A 38 16.22 12.08 13.71
N ASN A 39 17.27 12.68 14.28
CA ASN A 39 17.36 12.92 15.72
C ASN A 39 16.29 13.89 16.19
N MET A 40 16.07 15.00 15.47
CA MET A 40 14.98 15.94 15.74
C MET A 40 13.62 15.26 15.73
N LYS A 41 13.36 14.41 14.72
CA LYS A 41 12.15 13.60 14.64
C LYS A 41 11.96 12.72 15.88
N ASN A 42 13.00 12.00 16.28
CA ASN A 42 12.93 11.09 17.42
C ASN A 42 12.84 11.84 18.76
N ASN A 43 13.47 12.99 18.90
CA ASN A 43 13.34 13.85 20.07
C ASN A 43 11.89 14.35 20.21
N LEU A 44 11.28 14.76 19.09
CA LEU A 44 9.87 15.18 19.09
C LEU A 44 8.95 14.02 19.45
N ILE A 45 9.18 12.83 18.90
CA ILE A 45 8.44 11.61 19.27
C ILE A 45 8.59 11.35 20.77
N SER A 46 9.81 11.42 21.32
CA SER A 46 10.07 11.17 22.75
C SER A 46 9.36 12.17 23.65
N TRP A 47 9.32 13.44 23.24
CA TRP A 47 8.61 14.48 23.98
C TRP A 47 7.11 14.19 24.05
N TYR A 48 6.48 14.00 22.90
CA TYR A 48 5.04 13.78 22.84
C TYR A 48 4.60 12.40 23.33
N ASP A 49 5.43 11.39 23.30
CA ASP A 49 5.15 10.08 23.90
C ASP A 49 5.03 10.19 25.43
N ARG A 50 5.83 11.05 26.07
CA ARG A 50 5.68 11.37 27.48
C ARG A 50 4.38 12.12 27.76
N GLN A 51 4.09 13.18 27.01
CA GLN A 51 2.84 13.95 27.15
C GLN A 51 1.60 13.04 26.95
N LEU A 52 1.64 12.17 25.95
CA LEU A 52 0.58 11.17 25.72
C LEU A 52 0.42 10.22 26.91
N THR A 53 1.53 9.76 27.46
CA THR A 53 1.52 8.86 28.63
C THR A 53 0.94 9.57 29.86
N GLU A 54 1.31 10.80 30.11
CA GLU A 54 0.80 11.63 31.20
C GLU A 54 -0.71 11.86 31.04
N MET A 55 -1.15 12.32 29.87
CA MET A 55 -2.55 12.56 29.56
C MET A 55 -3.42 11.29 29.72
N THR A 56 -2.97 10.16 29.18
CA THR A 56 -3.74 8.91 29.19
C THR A 56 -3.80 8.25 30.59
N ARG A 57 -2.93 8.64 31.52
CA ARG A 57 -2.95 8.22 32.93
C ARG A 57 -3.95 9.02 33.77
N THR A 58 -4.42 10.18 33.33
CA THR A 58 -5.38 10.98 34.07
C THR A 58 -6.71 10.25 34.25
N ARG A 59 -7.39 10.53 35.37
CA ARG A 59 -8.74 9.98 35.63
C ARG A 59 -9.72 10.47 34.56
N ALA A 60 -9.69 11.76 34.24
CA ALA A 60 -10.55 12.36 33.22
C ALA A 60 -10.47 11.66 31.86
N TRP A 61 -9.23 11.34 31.39
CA TRP A 61 -9.06 10.60 30.14
C TRP A 61 -9.64 9.20 30.21
N ARG A 62 -9.38 8.47 31.29
CA ARG A 62 -9.87 7.09 31.46
C ARG A 62 -11.39 7.04 31.57
N ASP A 63 -11.99 7.98 32.28
CA ASP A 63 -13.44 8.08 32.43
C ASP A 63 -14.11 8.42 31.08
N ASN A 64 -13.57 9.40 30.34
CA ASN A 64 -14.03 9.72 28.99
C ASN A 64 -13.89 8.52 28.03
N GLN A 65 -12.79 7.78 28.10
CA GLN A 65 -12.58 6.58 27.30
C GLN A 65 -13.59 5.47 27.63
N LYS A 66 -13.91 5.30 28.91
CA LYS A 66 -14.93 4.34 29.38
C LYS A 66 -16.32 4.77 28.92
N SER A 67 -16.65 6.05 29.05
CA SER A 67 -17.93 6.61 28.58
C SER A 67 -18.13 6.44 27.08
N LEU A 68 -17.10 6.71 26.29
CA LEU A 68 -17.13 6.45 24.84
C LEU A 68 -17.33 4.96 24.53
N SER A 69 -16.62 4.07 25.24
CA SER A 69 -16.78 2.62 25.04
C SER A 69 -18.17 2.14 25.36
N ASN A 70 -18.73 2.61 26.46
CA ASN A 70 -20.10 2.28 26.88
C ASN A 70 -21.13 2.81 25.85
N LEU A 71 -20.97 4.07 25.42
CA LEU A 71 -21.82 4.68 24.39
C LEU A 71 -21.82 3.88 23.08
N TYR A 72 -20.65 3.48 22.59
CA TYR A 72 -20.55 2.65 21.39
C TYR A 72 -21.17 1.25 21.57
N SER A 73 -21.09 0.66 22.77
CA SER A 73 -21.70 -0.62 23.05
C SER A 73 -23.22 -0.53 23.17
N GLU A 74 -23.74 0.55 23.79
CA GLU A 74 -25.17 0.79 23.98
C GLU A 74 -25.92 0.98 22.66
N TYR A 75 -25.32 1.70 21.71
CA TYR A 75 -25.96 2.05 20.44
C TYR A 75 -25.50 1.21 19.23
N ALA A 76 -24.70 0.16 19.47
CA ALA A 76 -24.14 -0.65 18.38
C ALA A 76 -25.22 -1.26 17.48
N ASP A 77 -26.25 -1.85 18.09
CA ASP A 77 -27.34 -2.53 17.40
C ASP A 77 -28.25 -1.51 16.69
N ASP A 78 -28.55 -0.37 17.31
CA ASP A 78 -29.37 0.70 16.72
C ASP A 78 -28.72 1.25 15.42
N VAL A 79 -27.41 1.48 15.45
CA VAL A 79 -26.66 1.95 14.27
C VAL A 79 -26.66 0.89 13.16
N GLU A 80 -26.39 -0.38 13.50
CA GLU A 80 -26.36 -1.47 12.53
C GLU A 80 -27.76 -1.71 11.91
N ASP A 81 -28.81 -1.67 12.73
CA ASP A 81 -30.19 -1.89 12.30
C ASP A 81 -30.71 -0.72 11.44
N LEU A 82 -30.31 0.53 11.74
CA LEU A 82 -30.61 1.67 10.88
C LEU A 82 -29.97 1.51 9.49
N GLU A 83 -28.70 1.08 9.43
CA GLU A 83 -28.02 0.84 8.15
C GLU A 83 -28.68 -0.30 7.38
N LYS A 84 -28.98 -1.42 8.03
CA LYS A 84 -29.72 -2.55 7.42
C LYS A 84 -31.09 -2.13 6.92
N GLY A 85 -31.83 -1.34 7.73
CA GLY A 85 -33.13 -0.78 7.37
C GLY A 85 -33.06 0.09 6.10
N LYS A 86 -32.13 1.05 6.07
CA LYS A 86 -31.89 1.91 4.89
C LYS A 86 -31.56 1.07 3.64
N GLN A 87 -30.69 0.08 3.76
CA GLN A 87 -30.34 -0.81 2.63
C GLN A 87 -31.54 -1.64 2.14
N ARG A 88 -32.36 -2.15 3.06
CA ARG A 88 -33.59 -2.90 2.72
C ARG A 88 -34.59 -2.03 1.98
N ILE A 89 -34.79 -0.79 2.44
CA ILE A 89 -35.67 0.19 1.80
C ILE A 89 -35.16 0.56 0.42
N ALA A 90 -33.88 0.84 0.28
CA ALA A 90 -33.26 1.14 -1.00
C ALA A 90 -33.47 0.03 -2.03
N LYS A 91 -33.30 -1.24 -1.62
CA LYS A 91 -33.57 -2.42 -2.47
C LYS A 91 -35.05 -2.55 -2.85
N LYS A 92 -35.97 -2.33 -1.90
CA LYS A 92 -37.42 -2.35 -2.19
C LYS A 92 -37.78 -1.25 -3.21
N LYS A 93 -37.24 -0.02 -3.05
CA LYS A 93 -37.42 1.11 -3.96
C LYS A 93 -36.89 0.83 -5.36
N GLU A 94 -35.71 0.23 -5.47
CA GLU A 94 -35.10 -0.18 -6.74
C GLU A 94 -35.94 -1.24 -7.46
N ASN A 95 -36.40 -2.26 -6.72
CA ASN A 95 -37.26 -3.31 -7.28
C ASN A 95 -38.63 -2.79 -7.74
N ALA A 96 -39.22 -1.84 -7.02
CA ALA A 96 -40.46 -1.18 -7.44
C ALA A 96 -40.25 -0.35 -8.73
N LYS A 97 -39.11 0.37 -8.83
CA LYS A 97 -38.75 1.08 -10.06
C LYS A 97 -38.57 0.17 -11.25
N LYS A 98 -37.92 -1.01 -11.07
CA LYS A 98 -37.81 -2.04 -12.13
C LYS A 98 -39.16 -2.60 -12.59
N LYS A 99 -40.12 -2.67 -11.67
CA LYS A 99 -41.49 -3.15 -11.96
C LYS A 99 -42.47 -2.03 -12.37
N LYS A 100 -41.99 -0.80 -12.59
CA LYS A 100 -42.80 0.39 -12.89
C LYS A 100 -43.94 0.64 -11.87
N LYS A 101 -43.76 0.21 -10.60
CA LYS A 101 -44.75 0.38 -9.53
C LYS A 101 -44.30 1.50 -8.58
N THR A 102 -45.27 2.27 -8.09
CA THR A 102 -45.03 3.29 -7.06
C THR A 102 -44.64 2.60 -5.75
N PHE A 103 -43.58 3.09 -5.10
CA PHE A 103 -43.08 2.52 -3.85
C PHE A 103 -43.59 3.33 -2.65
N TYR A 104 -44.33 2.68 -1.77
CA TYR A 104 -44.75 3.23 -0.49
C TYR A 104 -44.12 2.46 0.66
N LEU A 105 -43.58 3.19 1.64
CA LEU A 105 -43.15 2.58 2.90
C LEU A 105 -44.38 2.24 3.76
N SER A 106 -44.41 1.05 4.32
CA SER A 106 -45.44 0.67 5.31
C SER A 106 -45.36 1.59 6.54
N ARG A 107 -46.50 1.77 7.24
CA ARG A 107 -46.56 2.55 8.47
C ARG A 107 -45.57 2.04 9.50
N LYS A 108 -45.48 0.72 9.70
CA LYS A 108 -44.54 0.05 10.60
C LYS A 108 -43.08 0.30 10.22
N ASP A 109 -42.70 0.21 8.93
CA ASP A 109 -41.32 0.51 8.47
C ASP A 109 -40.97 1.98 8.70
N LYS A 110 -41.94 2.90 8.56
CA LYS A 110 -41.75 4.35 8.82
C LYS A 110 -41.52 4.64 10.30
N GLU A 111 -42.33 4.05 11.17
CA GLU A 111 -42.23 4.22 12.63
C GLU A 111 -40.90 3.64 13.15
N GLN A 112 -40.53 2.44 12.74
CA GLN A 112 -39.25 1.84 13.09
C GLN A 112 -38.06 2.66 12.60
N LEU A 113 -38.12 3.19 11.38
CA LEU A 113 -37.06 4.04 10.84
C LEU A 113 -36.91 5.34 11.63
N ARG A 114 -38.04 5.99 11.99
CA ARG A 114 -38.04 7.20 12.81
C ARG A 114 -37.44 6.96 14.19
N TYR A 115 -37.83 5.85 14.83
CA TYR A 115 -37.27 5.45 16.12
C TYR A 115 -35.75 5.26 16.04
N LEU A 116 -35.26 4.47 15.09
CA LEU A 116 -33.82 4.25 14.91
C LEU A 116 -33.06 5.52 14.56
N GLN A 117 -33.68 6.40 13.76
CA GLN A 117 -33.09 7.71 13.44
C GLN A 117 -32.97 8.61 14.68
N SER A 118 -33.97 8.62 15.55
CA SER A 118 -33.94 9.36 16.82
C SER A 118 -32.85 8.82 17.75
N ARG A 119 -32.75 7.50 17.89
CA ARG A 119 -31.70 6.83 18.71
C ARG A 119 -30.29 7.14 18.17
N VAL A 120 -30.10 7.04 16.87
CA VAL A 120 -28.79 7.36 16.26
C VAL A 120 -28.46 8.86 16.37
N LYS A 121 -29.46 9.75 16.31
CA LYS A 121 -29.25 11.18 16.54
C LYS A 121 -28.80 11.44 17.97
N GLU A 122 -29.47 10.83 18.97
CA GLU A 122 -29.07 10.90 20.38
C GLU A 122 -27.62 10.39 20.58
N PHE A 123 -27.29 9.26 19.96
CA PHE A 123 -25.91 8.74 19.95
C PHE A 123 -24.91 9.76 19.38
N GLU A 124 -25.24 10.41 18.26
CA GLU A 124 -24.35 11.38 17.64
C GLU A 124 -24.14 12.63 18.50
N GLU A 125 -25.18 13.10 19.17
CA GLU A 125 -25.11 14.23 20.12
C GLU A 125 -24.23 13.86 21.33
N LYS A 126 -24.53 12.77 22.03
CA LYS A 126 -23.72 12.30 23.18
C LYS A 126 -22.26 12.04 22.78
N ARG A 127 -22.06 11.47 21.61
CA ARG A 127 -20.72 11.24 21.05
C ARG A 127 -19.97 12.54 20.83
N LYS A 128 -20.65 13.56 20.30
CA LYS A 128 -20.07 14.88 20.06
C LYS A 128 -19.56 15.51 21.34
N ASP A 129 -20.36 15.50 22.39
CA ASP A 129 -20.01 16.07 23.71
C ASP A 129 -18.77 15.38 24.29
N LEU A 130 -18.75 14.04 24.26
CA LEU A 130 -17.59 13.27 24.73
C LEU A 130 -16.33 13.53 23.91
N TYR A 131 -16.46 13.77 22.60
CA TYR A 131 -15.33 14.15 21.75
C TYR A 131 -14.88 15.60 21.99
N GLU A 132 -15.76 16.52 22.34
CA GLU A 132 -15.41 17.90 22.72
C GLU A 132 -14.55 17.88 24.01
N ILE A 133 -14.99 17.19 25.06
CA ILE A 133 -14.20 16.99 26.28
C ILE A 133 -12.83 16.36 25.96
N ARG A 134 -12.80 15.36 25.08
CA ARG A 134 -11.56 14.72 24.65
C ARG A 134 -10.63 15.68 23.90
N ASN A 135 -11.18 16.50 23.02
CA ASN A 135 -10.42 17.48 22.26
C ASN A 135 -9.85 18.59 23.15
N GLU A 136 -10.58 19.01 24.18
CA GLU A 136 -10.06 19.95 25.20
C GLU A 136 -8.85 19.37 25.94
N MET A 137 -8.93 18.10 26.37
CA MET A 137 -7.77 17.42 26.98
C MET A 137 -6.59 17.35 26.01
N ILE A 138 -6.83 16.96 24.76
CA ILE A 138 -5.81 16.90 23.72
C ILE A 138 -5.15 18.29 23.52
N HIS A 139 -5.96 19.35 23.52
CA HIS A 139 -5.46 20.72 23.37
C HIS A 139 -4.65 21.16 24.58
N ARG A 140 -5.13 20.88 25.81
CA ARG A 140 -4.42 21.20 27.08
C ARG A 140 -3.03 20.57 27.15
N TYR A 141 -2.86 19.37 26.62
CA TYR A 141 -1.56 18.68 26.56
C TYR A 141 -0.73 19.05 25.32
N GLY A 142 -1.13 20.06 24.56
CA GLY A 142 -0.35 20.61 23.46
C GLY A 142 -0.25 19.70 22.24
N PHE A 143 -1.27 18.93 21.91
CA PHE A 143 -1.30 18.07 20.72
C PHE A 143 -1.83 18.76 19.47
N SER A 144 -1.83 20.11 19.43
CA SER A 144 -2.14 20.83 18.21
C SER A 144 -0.97 20.75 17.22
N LYS A 145 -1.27 20.90 15.94
CA LYS A 145 -0.24 20.93 14.89
C LYS A 145 0.79 22.06 15.12
N PHE A 146 0.33 23.19 15.66
CA PHE A 146 1.16 24.32 15.99
C PHE A 146 2.14 24.03 17.13
N ASP A 147 1.69 23.29 18.17
CA ASP A 147 2.56 22.91 19.28
C ASP A 147 3.71 22.00 18.83
N PHE A 148 3.42 21.07 17.90
CA PHE A 148 4.45 20.24 17.29
C PHE A 148 5.47 21.06 16.50
N GLU A 149 5.03 22.08 15.77
CA GLU A 149 5.94 23.01 15.08
C GLU A 149 6.79 23.82 16.06
N LYS A 150 6.16 24.37 17.11
CA LYS A 150 6.84 25.17 18.14
C LYS A 150 7.92 24.35 18.84
N GLN A 151 7.62 23.13 19.25
CA GLN A 151 8.59 22.23 19.90
C GLN A 151 9.68 21.79 18.92
N MET A 152 9.33 21.49 17.67
CA MET A 152 10.30 21.16 16.63
C MET A 152 11.27 22.31 16.35
N ASN A 153 10.79 23.55 16.37
CA ASN A 153 11.65 24.71 16.16
C ASN A 153 12.67 24.91 17.31
N LYS A 154 12.31 24.57 18.56
CA LYS A 154 13.27 24.51 19.68
C LYS A 154 14.39 23.51 19.37
N TYR A 155 14.05 22.28 18.93
CA TYR A 155 15.08 21.32 18.54
C TYR A 155 15.90 21.77 17.35
N ARG A 156 15.29 22.40 16.33
CA ARG A 156 16.02 22.95 15.18
C ARG A 156 17.09 23.97 15.61
N LYS A 157 16.75 24.87 16.54
CA LYS A 157 17.68 25.85 17.08
C LYS A 157 18.81 25.17 17.85
N SER A 158 18.55 24.16 18.68
CA SER A 158 19.56 23.41 19.44
C SER A 158 20.56 22.65 18.55
N TYR A 159 20.21 22.34 17.31
CA TYR A 159 21.10 21.73 16.31
C TYR A 159 21.74 22.77 15.35
N GLY A 160 21.83 24.05 15.77
CA GLY A 160 22.50 25.09 15.00
C GLY A 160 21.84 25.42 13.65
N THR A 161 20.54 25.22 13.52
CA THR A 161 19.76 25.52 12.30
C THR A 161 20.22 24.78 11.02
N LEU A 162 20.98 23.70 11.16
CA LEU A 162 21.46 22.90 10.02
C LEU A 162 20.33 22.39 9.15
N VAL A 163 19.19 22.07 9.75
CA VAL A 163 17.95 21.70 9.05
C VAL A 163 17.08 22.96 8.92
N GLY A 164 16.67 23.28 7.71
CA GLY A 164 15.84 24.44 7.46
C GLY A 164 14.43 24.33 8.04
N ILE A 165 13.78 25.48 8.24
CA ILE A 165 12.48 25.57 8.91
C ILE A 165 11.40 24.75 8.21
N ASP A 166 11.33 24.79 6.88
CA ASP A 166 10.32 24.08 6.09
C ASP A 166 10.45 22.55 6.24
N VAL A 167 11.69 22.04 6.25
CA VAL A 167 11.97 20.61 6.46
C VAL A 167 11.62 20.22 7.90
N ALA A 168 11.95 21.06 8.88
CA ALA A 168 11.59 20.84 10.27
C ALA A 168 10.05 20.80 10.47
N GLN A 169 9.32 21.71 9.87
CA GLN A 169 7.85 21.70 9.89
C GLN A 169 7.26 20.45 9.26
N LYS A 170 7.79 20.00 8.12
CA LYS A 170 7.32 18.74 7.49
C LYS A 170 7.57 17.52 8.37
N ILE A 171 8.69 17.49 9.08
CA ILE A 171 8.97 16.45 10.07
C ILE A 171 7.96 16.54 11.23
N ALA A 172 7.69 17.74 11.75
CA ALA A 172 6.70 17.95 12.80
C ALA A 172 5.32 17.42 12.40
N TYR A 173 4.84 17.76 11.19
CA TYR A 173 3.58 17.27 10.67
C TYR A 173 3.54 15.74 10.58
N SER A 174 4.61 15.12 10.11
CA SER A 174 4.68 13.65 10.03
C SER A 174 4.62 12.97 11.41
N VAL A 175 5.09 13.63 12.45
CA VAL A 175 4.99 13.14 13.84
C VAL A 175 3.59 13.42 14.38
N TRP A 176 3.04 14.60 14.15
CA TRP A 176 1.67 14.94 14.53
C TRP A 176 0.65 13.97 13.92
N ASP A 177 0.73 13.67 12.62
CA ASP A 177 -0.14 12.68 11.95
C ASP A 177 -0.06 11.30 12.62
N MET A 178 1.14 10.90 13.05
CA MET A 178 1.34 9.62 13.75
C MET A 178 0.65 9.61 15.12
N PHE A 179 0.71 10.71 15.88
CA PHE A 179 0.03 10.85 17.16
C PHE A 179 -1.49 10.92 16.97
N GLN A 180 -1.98 11.68 15.99
CA GLN A 180 -3.40 11.72 15.63
C GLN A 180 -3.94 10.31 15.32
N ALA A 181 -3.19 9.52 14.56
CA ALA A 181 -3.60 8.15 14.26
C ALA A 181 -3.75 7.28 15.52
N VAL A 182 -2.93 7.50 16.55
CA VAL A 182 -3.05 6.77 17.83
C VAL A 182 -4.18 7.32 18.69
N LEU A 183 -4.30 8.63 18.81
CA LEU A 183 -5.33 9.32 19.59
C LEU A 183 -6.75 8.95 19.13
N TYR A 184 -6.95 8.78 17.84
CA TYR A 184 -8.25 8.43 17.23
C TYR A 184 -8.39 6.94 16.84
N GLY A 185 -7.58 6.06 17.44
CA GLY A 185 -7.71 4.60 17.31
C GLY A 185 -7.33 4.00 15.95
N LYS A 186 -6.81 4.80 15.00
CA LYS A 186 -6.34 4.32 13.70
C LYS A 186 -4.95 3.66 13.78
N GLY A 187 -4.16 3.98 14.81
CA GLY A 187 -2.83 3.46 15.09
C GLY A 187 -2.77 2.72 16.44
N LYS A 188 -1.88 1.72 16.55
CA LYS A 188 -1.76 0.92 17.79
C LYS A 188 -0.69 1.42 18.76
N SER A 189 0.35 2.07 18.26
CA SER A 189 1.48 2.52 19.06
C SER A 189 2.36 3.52 18.31
N ILE A 190 3.06 4.33 19.06
CA ILE A 190 4.09 5.25 18.58
C ILE A 190 5.41 4.48 18.43
N SER A 191 6.15 4.75 17.37
CA SER A 191 7.46 4.12 17.16
C SER A 191 8.51 5.11 16.68
N PHE A 192 9.72 4.98 17.24
CA PHE A 192 10.89 5.75 16.81
C PHE A 192 11.31 5.37 15.38
N SER A 193 11.86 6.34 14.66
CA SER A 193 12.38 6.15 13.31
C SER A 193 13.88 5.78 13.37
N PRO A 194 14.27 4.52 13.08
CA PRO A 194 15.69 4.19 12.94
C PRO A 194 16.32 5.00 11.81
N PHE A 195 17.53 5.53 12.00
CA PHE A 195 18.23 6.31 10.98
C PHE A 195 18.25 5.62 9.60
N SER A 196 18.39 4.34 9.60
CA SER A 196 18.38 3.51 8.39
C SER A 196 17.06 3.46 7.64
N LYS A 197 15.96 3.87 8.27
CA LYS A 197 14.61 3.98 7.65
C LYS A 197 14.20 5.42 7.38
N PHE A 198 14.99 6.41 7.81
CA PHE A 198 14.77 7.81 7.51
C PHE A 198 15.36 8.11 6.13
N LEU A 199 14.55 8.03 5.07
CA LEU A 199 14.99 7.97 3.68
C LEU A 199 14.76 9.26 2.89
N ALA A 200 14.04 10.23 3.45
CA ALA A 200 13.68 11.45 2.73
C ALA A 200 13.68 12.66 3.65
N ILE A 201 14.12 13.80 3.11
CA ILE A 201 13.85 15.14 3.64
C ILE A 201 12.99 15.88 2.61
N GLU A 202 11.96 16.57 3.09
CA GLU A 202 10.93 17.19 2.24
C GLU A 202 10.84 18.68 2.54
N GLY A 203 10.87 19.50 1.50
CA GLY A 203 10.54 20.92 1.57
C GLY A 203 9.04 21.17 1.54
N LYS A 204 8.59 22.35 1.97
CA LYS A 204 7.18 22.74 1.98
C LYS A 204 6.75 23.32 0.62
N LYS A 205 7.63 24.06 -0.02
CA LYS A 205 7.48 24.65 -1.37
C LYS A 205 8.82 24.67 -2.09
N ASN A 206 8.81 24.77 -3.41
CA ASN A 206 10.04 25.08 -4.17
C ASN A 206 10.43 26.55 -3.91
N GLY A 207 11.71 26.83 -3.81
CA GLY A 207 12.20 28.19 -3.54
C GLY A 207 12.47 28.53 -2.07
N ALA A 208 12.14 27.58 -1.12
CA ALA A 208 12.44 27.78 0.29
C ALA A 208 13.80 27.14 0.68
N ASN A 209 13.79 26.02 1.39
CA ASN A 209 15.00 25.35 1.89
C ASN A 209 15.59 24.36 0.87
N ILE A 210 14.73 23.72 0.10
CA ILE A 210 15.10 22.88 -1.03
C ILE A 210 14.59 23.57 -2.29
N THR A 211 15.51 24.07 -3.12
CA THR A 211 15.19 24.85 -4.31
C THR A 211 15.75 24.15 -5.53
N PHE A 212 14.88 23.79 -6.45
CA PHE A 212 15.26 23.32 -7.78
C PHE A 212 15.20 24.46 -8.79
N ASN A 213 16.30 24.70 -9.47
CA ASN A 213 16.42 25.61 -10.62
C ASN A 213 16.42 24.77 -11.90
N LYS A 214 15.39 24.98 -12.73
CA LYS A 214 15.18 24.21 -13.97
C LYS A 214 16.23 24.56 -15.03
N ASP A 215 16.54 25.84 -15.22
CA ASP A 215 17.42 26.31 -16.30
C ASP A 215 18.86 25.83 -16.09
N LYS A 216 19.32 25.87 -14.84
CA LYS A 216 20.66 25.42 -14.45
C LYS A 216 20.73 23.92 -14.12
N MET A 217 19.58 23.22 -14.12
CA MET A 217 19.48 21.83 -13.68
C MET A 217 20.24 21.59 -12.36
N THR A 218 19.97 22.41 -11.37
CA THR A 218 20.62 22.34 -10.05
C THR A 218 19.60 22.32 -8.94
N VAL A 219 19.91 21.61 -7.87
CA VAL A 219 19.17 21.69 -6.62
C VAL A 219 20.07 22.28 -5.54
N THR A 220 19.53 23.21 -4.79
CA THR A 220 20.17 23.82 -3.64
C THR A 220 19.46 23.37 -2.38
N LEU A 221 20.23 22.96 -1.36
CA LEU A 221 19.76 22.61 -0.03
C LEU A 221 20.51 23.42 1.03
N GLY A 222 19.79 23.88 2.04
CA GLY A 222 20.36 24.60 3.17
C GLY A 222 20.23 26.10 3.07
N MET A 223 20.72 26.79 4.10
CA MET A 223 20.67 28.25 4.24
C MET A 223 22.06 28.79 4.55
N LYS A 224 22.40 29.97 4.01
CA LYS A 224 23.63 30.70 4.28
C LYS A 224 24.89 29.81 4.22
N SER A 225 25.62 29.66 5.31
CA SER A 225 26.92 28.96 5.41
C SER A 225 26.87 27.45 5.14
N ASN A 226 25.71 26.82 5.32
CA ASN A 226 25.51 25.36 5.10
C ASN A 226 24.81 25.05 3.76
N LYS A 227 24.89 25.95 2.79
CA LYS A 227 24.24 25.83 1.50
C LYS A 227 25.08 24.96 0.57
N ILE A 228 24.49 23.82 0.15
CA ILE A 228 25.08 22.96 -0.87
C ILE A 228 24.29 23.05 -2.18
N ARG A 229 25.01 23.02 -3.30
CA ARG A 229 24.43 23.04 -4.64
C ARG A 229 24.89 21.81 -5.42
N MET A 230 23.95 21.02 -5.87
CA MET A 230 24.22 19.78 -6.60
C MET A 230 23.60 19.84 -8.00
N ARG A 231 24.26 19.25 -8.98
CA ARG A 231 23.71 19.11 -10.32
C ARG A 231 22.71 17.97 -10.36
N VAL A 232 21.60 18.18 -11.07
CA VAL A 232 20.57 17.18 -11.33
C VAL A 232 20.83 16.57 -12.69
N LYS A 233 20.87 15.22 -12.77
CA LYS A 233 21.10 14.51 -14.03
C LYS A 233 19.77 14.26 -14.72
N LYS A 234 19.62 14.81 -15.93
CA LYS A 234 18.53 14.46 -16.85
C LYS A 234 18.92 13.23 -17.66
N ASN A 235 17.95 12.41 -18.05
CA ASN A 235 18.19 11.32 -18.99
C ASN A 235 18.48 11.90 -20.38
N ARG A 236 19.67 11.64 -20.90
CA ARG A 236 20.07 12.17 -22.21
C ARG A 236 19.22 11.65 -23.36
N LYS A 237 18.70 10.44 -23.23
CA LYS A 237 17.96 9.78 -24.31
C LYS A 237 16.46 10.06 -24.31
N ASP A 238 15.87 10.46 -23.14
CA ASP A 238 14.41 10.70 -22.97
C ASP A 238 13.55 10.41 -24.24
N PRO A 239 13.55 9.16 -24.74
CA PRO A 239 13.13 8.84 -26.11
C PRO A 239 11.63 9.08 -26.34
N TYR A 240 10.86 9.28 -25.28
CA TYR A 240 9.42 9.50 -25.32
C TYR A 240 9.00 10.84 -24.71
N GLY A 241 9.95 11.79 -24.53
CA GLY A 241 9.68 13.12 -24.02
C GLY A 241 9.15 13.19 -22.57
N TYR A 242 9.13 12.07 -21.84
CA TYR A 242 8.51 11.97 -20.52
C TYR A 242 9.14 12.91 -19.47
N GLU A 243 10.48 12.94 -19.39
CA GLU A 243 11.17 13.82 -18.45
C GLU A 243 11.07 15.28 -18.90
N THR A 244 11.13 15.52 -20.21
CA THR A 244 11.02 16.86 -20.80
C THR A 244 9.65 17.47 -20.52
N GLU A 245 8.56 16.74 -20.73
CA GLU A 245 7.21 17.17 -20.41
C GLU A 245 7.02 17.36 -18.90
N ALA A 246 7.51 16.41 -18.09
CA ALA A 246 7.44 16.54 -16.65
C ALA A 246 8.13 17.82 -16.16
N LEU A 247 9.32 18.14 -16.70
CA LEU A 247 10.08 19.33 -16.34
C LEU A 247 9.46 20.64 -16.84
N SER A 248 8.53 20.62 -17.81
CA SER A 248 7.80 21.82 -18.23
C SER A 248 6.81 22.31 -17.17
N ARG A 249 6.35 21.41 -16.29
CA ARG A 249 5.31 21.65 -15.31
C ARG A 249 5.80 22.42 -14.09
N ARG A 250 4.88 23.03 -13.36
CA ARG A 250 5.16 23.71 -12.10
C ARG A 250 5.62 22.74 -11.04
N VAL A 251 6.73 23.08 -10.35
CA VAL A 251 7.24 22.33 -9.21
C VAL A 251 6.55 22.82 -7.94
N CYS A 252 5.70 22.00 -7.35
CA CYS A 252 5.04 22.31 -6.09
C CYS A 252 6.02 22.35 -4.92
N TYR A 253 6.83 21.28 -4.80
CA TYR A 253 7.91 21.18 -3.82
C TYR A 253 8.90 20.06 -4.18
N CYS A 254 10.02 20.04 -3.46
CA CYS A 254 11.12 19.12 -3.68
C CYS A 254 11.35 18.22 -2.48
N ARG A 255 11.80 16.99 -2.76
CA ARG A 255 12.33 16.05 -1.76
C ARG A 255 13.73 15.61 -2.15
N ILE A 256 14.65 15.55 -1.18
CA ILE A 256 15.90 14.81 -1.37
C ILE A 256 15.73 13.46 -0.69
N ILE A 257 15.90 12.39 -1.48
CA ILE A 257 15.79 11.02 -0.99
C ILE A 257 17.12 10.30 -1.10
N ARG A 258 17.32 9.31 -0.23
CA ARG A 258 18.48 8.43 -0.30
C ARG A 258 18.07 6.99 -0.50
N LYS A 259 18.81 6.28 -1.34
CA LYS A 259 18.57 4.86 -1.66
C LYS A 259 19.83 4.05 -1.37
N ALA A 260 19.64 2.85 -0.81
CA ALA A 260 20.75 1.94 -0.54
C ALA A 260 21.29 1.32 -1.84
N TYR A 261 22.59 1.40 -2.04
CA TYR A 261 23.37 0.73 -3.08
C TYR A 261 24.48 -0.10 -2.45
N PRO A 262 25.11 -1.04 -3.16
CA PRO A 262 26.15 -1.90 -2.58
C PRO A 262 27.32 -1.14 -1.94
N LYS A 263 27.70 0.00 -2.52
CA LYS A 263 28.79 0.87 -2.04
C LYS A 263 28.34 1.96 -1.04
N GLY A 264 27.04 1.99 -0.64
CA GLY A 264 26.52 2.98 0.30
C GLY A 264 25.23 3.67 -0.18
N TRP A 265 24.96 4.84 0.36
CA TRP A 265 23.80 5.62 -0.01
C TRP A 265 24.04 6.42 -1.28
N ARG A 266 23.01 6.52 -2.14
CA ARG A 266 22.96 7.46 -3.26
C ARG A 266 21.75 8.37 -3.09
N TYR A 267 21.91 9.62 -3.49
CA TYR A 267 20.90 10.66 -3.34
C TYR A 267 20.22 10.96 -4.66
N PHE A 268 18.93 11.26 -4.57
CA PHE A 268 18.05 11.58 -5.69
C PHE A 268 17.19 12.77 -5.32
N LEU A 269 16.83 13.56 -6.33
CA LEU A 269 15.83 14.60 -6.22
C LEU A 269 14.48 14.02 -6.67
N GLN A 270 13.45 14.20 -5.88
CA GLN A 270 12.07 14.02 -6.30
C GLN A 270 11.41 15.39 -6.41
N LEU A 271 10.97 15.71 -7.62
CA LEU A 271 10.12 16.87 -7.90
C LEU A 271 8.67 16.42 -7.81
N VAL A 272 7.90 17.06 -6.96
CA VAL A 272 6.45 16.91 -6.92
C VAL A 272 5.87 18.00 -7.81
N LEU A 273 5.31 17.56 -8.92
CA LEU A 273 4.85 18.39 -10.04
C LEU A 273 3.33 18.46 -10.04
N GLU A 274 2.80 19.55 -10.54
CA GLU A 274 1.37 19.74 -10.74
C GLU A 274 0.87 18.92 -11.93
N GLY A 275 -0.33 18.33 -11.80
CA GLY A 275 -1.00 17.55 -12.83
C GLY A 275 -0.69 16.04 -12.83
N PRO A 276 -1.37 15.26 -13.69
CA PRO A 276 -1.21 13.82 -13.81
C PRO A 276 0.19 13.46 -14.35
N PRO A 277 0.66 12.21 -14.20
CA PRO A 277 1.91 11.76 -14.80
C PRO A 277 1.93 12.03 -16.32
N PRO A 278 3.04 12.52 -16.90
CA PRO A 278 3.16 12.66 -18.34
C PRO A 278 2.90 11.35 -19.08
N VAL A 279 2.31 11.43 -20.23
CA VAL A 279 2.14 10.29 -21.13
C VAL A 279 3.39 10.12 -21.99
N LYS A 280 3.67 8.89 -22.40
CA LYS A 280 4.76 8.61 -23.33
C LYS A 280 4.21 8.63 -24.76
N VAL A 281 4.77 9.48 -25.58
CA VAL A 281 4.40 9.64 -26.98
C VAL A 281 5.56 9.16 -27.85
N ASN A 282 5.25 8.48 -28.93
CA ASN A 282 6.24 8.19 -29.97
C ASN A 282 6.60 9.51 -30.68
N PRO A 283 7.85 9.96 -30.67
CA PRO A 283 8.21 11.25 -31.26
C PRO A 283 8.08 11.29 -32.80
N GLU A 284 8.06 10.13 -33.47
CA GLU A 284 7.96 10.04 -34.94
C GLU A 284 6.49 10.06 -35.38
N THR A 285 5.60 9.36 -34.67
CA THR A 285 4.19 9.23 -35.08
C THR A 285 3.24 10.15 -34.31
N GLY A 286 3.67 10.74 -33.17
CA GLY A 286 2.80 11.51 -32.26
C GLY A 286 1.82 10.66 -31.47
N GLU A 287 1.82 9.33 -31.63
CA GLU A 287 0.88 8.43 -30.99
C GLU A 287 1.31 8.07 -29.57
N LEU A 288 0.31 7.75 -28.73
CA LEU A 288 0.57 7.23 -27.38
C LEU A 288 1.28 5.88 -27.46
N LEU A 289 2.41 5.74 -26.78
CA LEU A 289 3.15 4.47 -26.68
C LEU A 289 2.30 3.33 -26.08
N HIS A 290 1.33 3.67 -25.27
CA HIS A 290 0.41 2.73 -24.61
C HIS A 290 -1.00 3.30 -24.67
N SER A 291 -1.68 3.08 -25.76
CA SER A 291 -3.10 3.40 -25.94
C SER A 291 -3.99 2.44 -25.13
N MET A 292 -5.13 2.91 -24.70
CA MET A 292 -6.18 2.10 -24.09
C MET A 292 -7.02 1.46 -25.20
N GLY A 293 -7.26 0.15 -25.09
CA GLY A 293 -8.19 -0.57 -25.97
C GLY A 293 -9.64 -0.26 -25.64
N LYS A 294 -10.55 -0.97 -26.31
CA LYS A 294 -12.00 -0.93 -26.05
C LYS A 294 -12.48 -2.33 -25.70
N GLY A 295 -13.43 -2.42 -24.79
CA GLY A 295 -14.05 -3.66 -24.38
C GLY A 295 -13.84 -3.98 -22.88
N ARG A 296 -14.38 -5.11 -22.47
CA ARG A 296 -14.42 -5.54 -21.08
C ARG A 296 -13.28 -6.50 -20.77
N VAL A 297 -12.62 -6.30 -19.63
CA VAL A 297 -11.55 -7.17 -19.13
C VAL A 297 -11.91 -7.68 -17.73
N GLY A 298 -11.99 -9.00 -17.59
CA GLY A 298 -12.20 -9.68 -16.32
C GLY A 298 -10.87 -10.18 -15.73
N LEU A 299 -10.65 -9.97 -14.43
CA LEU A 299 -9.41 -10.33 -13.75
C LEU A 299 -9.68 -11.18 -12.50
N ASP A 300 -9.13 -12.39 -12.47
CA ASP A 300 -9.01 -13.22 -11.25
C ASP A 300 -7.55 -13.18 -10.77
N ILE A 301 -7.32 -12.59 -9.62
CA ILE A 301 -5.97 -12.38 -9.07
C ILE A 301 -5.73 -13.19 -7.81
N GLY A 302 -4.78 -14.12 -7.88
CA GLY A 302 -4.31 -14.90 -6.75
C GLY A 302 -3.07 -14.29 -6.06
N PRO A 303 -2.55 -14.98 -5.01
CA PRO A 303 -1.32 -14.57 -4.32
C PRO A 303 -0.04 -14.62 -5.18
N GLN A 304 -0.08 -15.37 -6.30
CA GLN A 304 1.08 -15.60 -7.19
C GLN A 304 0.75 -15.42 -8.66
N THR A 305 -0.50 -15.58 -9.03
CA THR A 305 -0.96 -15.70 -10.43
C THR A 305 -2.02 -14.65 -10.72
N LEU A 306 -2.12 -14.27 -11.95
CA LEU A 306 -3.14 -13.42 -12.54
C LEU A 306 -3.74 -14.17 -13.72
N ALA A 307 -5.05 -14.44 -13.67
CA ALA A 307 -5.82 -14.84 -14.83
C ALA A 307 -6.58 -13.62 -15.36
N PHE A 308 -6.67 -13.50 -16.67
CA PHE A 308 -7.43 -12.44 -17.33
C PHE A 308 -8.19 -12.99 -18.54
N SER A 309 -9.29 -12.34 -18.83
CA SER A 309 -10.11 -12.60 -20.01
C SER A 309 -10.57 -11.29 -20.61
N ALA A 310 -10.37 -11.14 -21.90
CA ALA A 310 -10.83 -10.05 -22.74
C ALA A 310 -11.39 -10.60 -24.06
N ASP A 311 -11.96 -9.77 -24.91
CA ASP A 311 -12.63 -10.20 -26.14
C ASP A 311 -11.69 -10.93 -27.14
N LYS A 312 -10.39 -10.56 -27.14
CA LYS A 312 -9.42 -11.09 -28.11
C LYS A 312 -8.33 -11.95 -27.47
N GLU A 313 -8.22 -11.98 -26.16
CA GLU A 313 -7.14 -12.67 -25.47
C GLU A 313 -7.56 -13.12 -24.08
N VAL A 314 -7.14 -14.34 -23.72
CA VAL A 314 -7.20 -14.84 -22.34
C VAL A 314 -5.80 -15.26 -21.91
N GLY A 315 -5.53 -15.24 -20.61
CA GLY A 315 -4.21 -15.65 -20.14
C GLY A 315 -4.15 -16.00 -18.67
N LEU A 316 -3.12 -16.77 -18.31
CA LEU A 316 -2.80 -17.14 -16.94
C LEU A 316 -1.29 -16.95 -16.71
N GLU A 317 -0.93 -15.95 -15.96
CA GLU A 317 0.47 -15.56 -15.79
C GLU A 317 0.94 -15.56 -14.35
N GLU A 318 2.23 -15.79 -14.14
CA GLU A 318 2.87 -15.58 -12.85
C GLU A 318 3.04 -14.07 -12.61
N LEU A 319 2.40 -13.56 -11.56
CA LEU A 319 2.49 -12.16 -11.20
C LEU A 319 3.94 -11.78 -10.83
N ALA A 320 4.52 -10.77 -11.48
CA ALA A 320 5.90 -10.33 -11.30
C ALA A 320 6.89 -11.50 -11.32
N GLU A 321 6.92 -12.24 -12.42
CA GLU A 321 7.85 -13.34 -12.65
C GLU A 321 9.31 -12.91 -12.46
N GLY A 322 10.16 -13.79 -11.94
CA GLY A 322 11.59 -13.52 -11.72
C GLY A 322 11.95 -12.66 -10.49
N VAL A 323 10.98 -12.03 -9.82
CA VAL A 323 11.26 -11.22 -8.61
C VAL A 323 11.95 -12.03 -7.51
N GLN A 324 11.77 -13.33 -7.47
CA GLN A 324 12.33 -14.21 -6.45
C GLN A 324 13.77 -14.68 -6.72
N LEU A 325 14.38 -14.39 -7.87
CA LEU A 325 15.72 -14.86 -8.22
C LEU A 325 16.79 -14.50 -7.19
N ALA A 326 16.71 -13.35 -6.53
CA ALA A 326 17.62 -12.94 -5.48
C ALA A 326 17.38 -13.60 -4.11
N GLN A 327 16.42 -14.54 -3.96
CA GLN A 327 16.04 -15.10 -2.65
C GLN A 327 17.16 -15.93 -2.00
N ASN A 328 17.96 -16.64 -2.79
CA ASN A 328 19.06 -17.44 -2.27
C ASN A 328 20.18 -16.56 -1.74
N GLU A 329 20.53 -15.50 -2.45
CA GLU A 329 21.51 -14.50 -2.01
C GLU A 329 21.03 -13.78 -0.72
N ILE A 330 19.78 -13.35 -0.69
CA ILE A 330 19.17 -12.75 0.50
C ILE A 330 19.22 -13.70 1.70
N ARG A 331 18.96 -15.00 1.49
CA ARG A 331 19.03 -16.01 2.55
C ARG A 331 20.45 -16.17 3.06
N ARG A 332 21.45 -16.26 2.17
CA ARG A 332 22.88 -16.38 2.51
C ARG A 332 23.35 -15.18 3.33
N ILE A 333 23.01 -13.95 2.90
CA ILE A 333 23.37 -12.72 3.60
C ILE A 333 22.72 -12.69 4.99
N LYS A 334 21.44 -13.02 5.11
CA LYS A 334 20.75 -13.08 6.41
C LYS A 334 21.38 -14.09 7.35
N GLY A 335 21.73 -15.28 6.88
CA GLY A 335 22.43 -16.29 7.67
C GLY A 335 23.79 -15.80 8.17
N SER A 336 24.56 -15.11 7.31
CA SER A 336 25.84 -14.50 7.70
C SER A 336 25.65 -13.37 8.71
N MET A 337 24.62 -12.52 8.55
CA MET A 337 24.30 -11.49 9.53
C MET A 337 23.85 -12.06 10.87
N ASP A 338 23.09 -13.17 10.87
CA ASP A 338 22.66 -13.82 12.13
C ASP A 338 23.85 -14.42 12.88
N ARG A 339 24.80 -15.07 12.19
CA ARG A 339 26.04 -15.55 12.80
C ARG A 339 26.87 -14.40 13.38
N SER A 340 27.09 -13.33 12.61
CA SER A 340 27.82 -12.14 13.08
C SER A 340 27.16 -11.51 14.31
N ARG A 341 25.82 -11.44 14.33
CA ARG A 341 25.06 -10.87 15.45
C ARG A 341 25.21 -11.74 16.71
N LYS A 342 25.14 -13.06 16.58
CA LYS A 342 25.33 -13.99 17.71
C LYS A 342 26.73 -13.87 18.29
N ASN A 343 27.75 -13.90 17.44
CA ASN A 343 29.15 -13.81 17.87
C ASN A 343 29.49 -12.48 18.57
N SER A 344 28.90 -11.37 18.11
CA SER A 344 29.16 -10.05 18.70
C SER A 344 28.29 -9.72 19.92
N ASN A 345 27.34 -10.58 20.26
CA ASN A 345 26.40 -10.34 21.37
C ASN A 345 26.06 -11.66 22.09
N PRO A 346 27.05 -12.43 22.60
CA PRO A 346 26.80 -13.77 23.15
C PRO A 346 25.81 -13.74 24.32
N LYS A 347 25.88 -12.76 25.19
CA LYS A 347 24.96 -12.59 26.34
C LYS A 347 23.48 -12.37 25.93
N MET A 348 23.22 -12.04 24.68
CA MET A 348 21.86 -11.86 24.15
C MET A 348 21.20 -13.15 23.70
N PHE A 349 21.92 -14.26 23.70
CA PHE A 349 21.44 -15.55 23.18
C PHE A 349 21.60 -16.66 24.21
N THR A 350 20.66 -17.59 24.25
CA THR A 350 20.75 -18.84 24.99
C THR A 350 21.70 -19.81 24.27
N ALA A 351 22.11 -20.90 24.96
CA ALA A 351 22.90 -21.98 24.36
C ALA A 351 22.26 -22.52 23.07
N ASP A 352 20.93 -22.66 23.05
CA ASP A 352 20.16 -23.08 21.85
C ASP A 352 20.10 -22.00 20.75
N GLY A 353 20.76 -20.84 20.94
CA GLY A 353 20.79 -19.75 19.99
C GLY A 353 19.49 -18.95 19.86
N GLN A 354 18.58 -19.05 20.83
CA GLN A 354 17.40 -18.20 20.92
C GLN A 354 17.74 -16.88 21.61
N VAL A 355 16.99 -15.82 21.27
CA VAL A 355 17.17 -14.51 21.92
C VAL A 355 16.65 -14.57 23.36
N VAL A 356 17.51 -14.27 24.33
CA VAL A 356 17.16 -14.23 25.77
C VAL A 356 16.01 -13.26 26.00
N ARG A 357 15.06 -13.61 26.86
CA ARG A 357 13.95 -12.73 27.24
C ARG A 357 14.49 -11.46 27.90
N LYS A 358 13.83 -10.30 27.66
CA LYS A 358 14.32 -9.00 28.09
C LYS A 358 14.52 -8.91 29.62
N ASN A 359 13.63 -9.50 30.38
CA ASN A 359 13.70 -9.54 31.87
C ASN A 359 14.81 -10.45 32.42
N LYS A 360 15.47 -11.26 31.58
CA LYS A 360 16.59 -12.13 31.94
C LYS A 360 17.94 -11.61 31.39
N LEU A 361 17.96 -10.40 30.82
CA LEU A 361 19.19 -9.80 30.29
C LEU A 361 19.93 -9.03 31.38
N PRO A 362 21.30 -9.07 31.40
CA PRO A 362 22.10 -8.18 32.22
C PRO A 362 21.83 -6.71 31.89
N ALA A 363 21.94 -5.83 32.89
CA ALA A 363 21.68 -4.39 32.75
C ALA A 363 22.56 -3.74 31.64
N GLU A 364 23.79 -4.16 31.50
CA GLU A 364 24.73 -3.71 30.44
C GLU A 364 24.24 -4.00 29.00
N CYS A 365 23.37 -4.98 28.84
CA CYS A 365 22.74 -5.29 27.56
C CYS A 365 21.54 -4.42 27.21
N LEU A 366 21.19 -3.49 28.12
CA LEU A 366 20.03 -2.62 28.01
C LEU A 366 20.46 -1.15 28.08
N ASN A 367 19.85 -0.29 27.27
CA ASN A 367 20.01 1.15 27.41
C ASN A 367 19.17 1.71 28.56
N CYS A 368 19.32 3.01 28.85
CA CYS A 368 18.55 3.73 29.88
C CYS A 368 17.01 3.61 29.74
N ARG A 369 16.52 3.22 28.56
CA ARG A 369 15.10 2.95 28.29
C ARG A 369 14.74 1.45 28.34
N GLY A 370 15.64 0.62 28.84
CA GLY A 370 15.50 -0.82 28.88
C GLY A 370 15.41 -1.48 27.51
N GLN A 371 15.95 -0.91 26.44
CA GLN A 371 16.00 -1.51 25.11
C GLN A 371 17.34 -2.24 24.92
N ARG A 372 17.30 -3.37 24.17
CA ARG A 372 18.51 -4.13 23.86
C ARG A 372 19.53 -3.33 23.07
N ILE A 373 20.77 -3.32 23.53
CA ILE A 373 21.92 -2.72 22.82
C ILE A 373 22.55 -3.82 21.96
N TRP A 374 22.42 -3.72 20.64
CA TRP A 374 23.01 -4.65 19.69
C TRP A 374 24.36 -4.12 19.18
N VAL A 375 25.44 -4.79 19.49
CA VAL A 375 26.75 -4.50 18.89
C VAL A 375 26.75 -5.03 17.46
N LYS A 376 27.10 -4.17 16.51
CA LYS A 376 27.16 -4.47 15.08
C LYS A 376 28.57 -4.25 14.55
N THR A 377 29.22 -5.29 14.07
CA THR A 377 30.53 -5.20 13.40
C THR A 377 30.43 -4.38 12.10
N ASN A 378 31.56 -3.90 11.60
CA ASN A 378 31.61 -3.21 10.30
C ASN A 378 31.18 -4.14 9.16
N ARG A 379 31.53 -5.43 9.22
CA ARG A 379 31.05 -6.44 8.27
C ARG A 379 29.52 -6.58 8.31
N TYR A 380 28.91 -6.62 9.49
CA TYR A 380 27.45 -6.63 9.65
C TYR A 380 26.81 -5.40 8.99
N LYS A 381 27.34 -4.20 9.23
CA LYS A 381 26.83 -2.95 8.64
C LYS A 381 26.93 -2.96 7.11
N LYS A 382 28.04 -3.46 6.53
CA LYS A 382 28.19 -3.64 5.08
C LYS A 382 27.13 -4.60 4.51
N MET A 383 26.93 -5.75 5.16
CA MET A 383 25.89 -6.72 4.77
C MET A 383 24.47 -6.15 4.89
N GLU A 384 24.21 -5.32 5.90
CA GLU A 384 22.91 -4.64 6.06
C GLU A 384 22.60 -3.71 4.87
N ILE A 385 23.60 -2.94 4.39
CA ILE A 385 23.47 -2.09 3.21
C ILE A 385 23.26 -2.92 1.94
N LEU A 386 24.03 -4.00 1.76
CA LEU A 386 23.89 -4.92 0.63
C LEU A 386 22.48 -5.54 0.60
N LEU A 387 22.00 -6.04 1.73
CA LEU A 387 20.66 -6.60 1.86
C LEU A 387 19.57 -5.60 1.49
N ARG A 388 19.70 -4.35 1.91
CA ARG A 388 18.77 -3.27 1.53
C ARG A 388 18.83 -2.97 0.04
N SER A 389 20.02 -2.98 -0.54
CA SER A 389 20.20 -2.81 -2.00
C SER A 389 19.48 -3.89 -2.79
N LEU A 390 19.58 -5.16 -2.36
CA LEU A 390 18.87 -6.28 -2.98
C LEU A 390 17.36 -6.14 -2.88
N TYR A 391 16.83 -5.78 -1.70
CA TYR A 391 15.40 -5.52 -1.55
C TYR A 391 14.93 -4.33 -2.41
N ARG A 392 15.74 -3.28 -2.54
CA ARG A 392 15.42 -2.15 -3.42
C ARG A 392 15.35 -2.60 -4.88
N LYS A 393 16.35 -3.37 -5.36
CA LYS A 393 16.35 -3.93 -6.72
C LYS A 393 15.11 -4.81 -6.95
N GLN A 394 14.78 -5.68 -6.00
CA GLN A 394 13.59 -6.54 -6.06
C GLN A 394 12.29 -5.73 -6.13
N ALA A 395 12.17 -4.66 -5.34
CA ALA A 395 11.01 -3.78 -5.37
C ALA A 395 10.90 -2.99 -6.69
N ALA A 396 12.03 -2.53 -7.25
CA ALA A 396 12.07 -1.83 -8.53
C ALA A 396 11.68 -2.76 -9.69
N LEU A 397 12.25 -3.98 -9.73
CA LEU A 397 11.91 -5.00 -10.72
C LEU A 397 10.41 -5.34 -10.66
N ARG A 398 9.88 -5.60 -9.47
CA ARG A 398 8.46 -5.89 -9.27
C ARG A 398 7.56 -4.77 -9.81
N LYS A 399 7.87 -3.51 -9.46
CA LYS A 399 7.11 -2.35 -9.96
C LYS A 399 7.18 -2.23 -11.48
N HIS A 400 8.33 -2.51 -12.08
CA HIS A 400 8.51 -2.51 -13.53
C HIS A 400 7.66 -3.60 -14.20
N LEU A 401 7.69 -4.83 -13.68
CA LEU A 401 6.90 -5.94 -14.22
C LEU A 401 5.40 -5.70 -14.09
N HIS A 402 4.95 -5.14 -12.96
CA HIS A 402 3.54 -4.73 -12.81
C HIS A 402 3.13 -3.69 -13.83
N ARG A 403 3.97 -2.69 -14.09
CA ARG A 403 3.68 -1.66 -15.10
C ARG A 403 3.63 -2.24 -16.52
N ARG A 404 4.50 -3.19 -16.84
CA ARG A 404 4.44 -3.89 -18.14
C ARG A 404 3.13 -4.65 -18.32
N MET A 405 2.76 -5.44 -17.33
CA MET A 405 1.49 -6.17 -17.33
C MET A 405 0.30 -5.22 -17.41
N THR A 406 0.31 -4.13 -16.63
CA THR A 406 -0.74 -3.10 -16.69
C THR A 406 -0.86 -2.49 -18.08
N ASN A 407 0.26 -2.20 -18.76
CA ASN A 407 0.23 -1.65 -20.12
C ASN A 407 -0.39 -2.64 -21.12
N ARG A 408 -0.06 -3.94 -21.00
CA ARG A 408 -0.64 -4.99 -21.83
C ARG A 408 -2.15 -5.11 -21.62
N LEU A 409 -2.60 -5.15 -20.36
CA LEU A 409 -4.03 -5.22 -20.05
C LEU A 409 -4.78 -3.97 -20.51
N LEU A 410 -4.18 -2.78 -20.36
CA LEU A 410 -4.76 -1.52 -20.82
C LEU A 410 -5.06 -1.53 -22.34
N ALA A 411 -4.20 -2.18 -23.12
CA ALA A 411 -4.43 -2.31 -24.56
C ALA A 411 -5.59 -3.25 -24.93
N MET A 412 -6.09 -4.05 -23.97
CA MET A 412 -7.16 -5.04 -24.21
C MET A 412 -8.56 -4.46 -24.03
N GLY A 413 -8.73 -3.39 -23.22
CA GLY A 413 -10.05 -2.83 -22.95
C GLY A 413 -10.04 -1.59 -22.09
N ASP A 414 -11.21 -1.00 -21.90
CA ASP A 414 -11.45 0.21 -21.10
C ASP A 414 -12.38 -0.02 -19.89
N GLU A 415 -13.02 -1.19 -19.78
CA GLU A 415 -13.83 -1.56 -18.62
C GLU A 415 -13.23 -2.76 -17.89
N PHE A 416 -12.72 -2.52 -16.67
CA PHE A 416 -12.06 -3.55 -15.87
C PHE A 416 -12.94 -4.02 -14.71
N TYR A 417 -13.09 -5.34 -14.57
CA TYR A 417 -13.82 -6.00 -13.50
C TYR A 417 -12.88 -6.89 -12.70
N VAL A 418 -12.84 -6.74 -11.37
CA VAL A 418 -11.86 -7.42 -10.52
C VAL A 418 -12.49 -7.88 -9.21
N GLU A 419 -12.06 -9.02 -8.69
CA GLU A 419 -12.48 -9.48 -7.35
C GLU A 419 -11.86 -8.66 -6.21
N ASP A 420 -12.67 -8.28 -5.21
CA ASP A 420 -12.16 -7.67 -3.97
C ASP A 420 -11.55 -8.73 -3.06
N MET A 421 -10.23 -8.73 -2.96
CA MET A 421 -9.46 -9.71 -2.20
C MET A 421 -8.89 -9.14 -0.89
N ARG A 422 -9.21 -9.77 0.25
CA ARG A 422 -8.71 -9.37 1.58
C ARG A 422 -7.27 -9.83 1.82
N TRP A 423 -6.29 -9.18 1.18
CA TRP A 423 -4.85 -9.54 1.24
C TRP A 423 -4.29 -9.63 2.65
N LYS A 424 -4.72 -8.75 3.58
CA LYS A 424 -4.30 -8.80 4.99
C LYS A 424 -4.72 -10.09 5.68
N ALA A 425 -5.93 -10.59 5.39
CA ALA A 425 -6.44 -11.84 5.93
C ALA A 425 -5.66 -13.04 5.38
N LEU A 426 -5.39 -13.08 4.07
CA LEU A 426 -4.61 -14.13 3.42
C LEU A 426 -3.15 -14.16 3.89
N ALA A 427 -2.56 -13.02 4.23
CA ALA A 427 -1.20 -12.91 4.75
C ALA A 427 -1.08 -13.27 6.24
N LYS A 428 -2.20 -13.38 6.98
CA LYS A 428 -2.23 -13.64 8.42
C LYS A 428 -1.63 -15.02 8.74
N ARG A 429 -0.86 -15.08 9.83
CA ARG A 429 -0.32 -16.35 10.34
C ARG A 429 -1.43 -17.23 10.91
N ALA A 430 -1.35 -18.53 10.67
CA ALA A 430 -2.21 -19.49 11.36
C ALA A 430 -1.96 -19.42 12.89
N LYS A 431 -3.02 -19.47 13.69
CA LYS A 431 -2.91 -19.49 15.16
C LYS A 431 -2.29 -20.80 15.63
N GLU A 432 -2.74 -21.92 15.07
CA GLU A 432 -2.33 -23.26 15.45
C GLU A 432 -1.05 -23.72 14.73
N THR A 433 -0.28 -24.55 15.40
CA THR A 433 0.88 -25.25 14.81
C THR A 433 0.40 -26.59 14.26
N LYS A 434 0.38 -26.71 12.92
CA LYS A 434 0.04 -27.97 12.25
C LYS A 434 1.32 -28.75 11.92
N ARG A 435 1.24 -30.09 11.99
CA ARG A 435 2.31 -31.00 11.60
C ARG A 435 1.89 -31.82 10.38
N THR A 436 2.84 -32.22 9.56
CA THR A 436 2.63 -33.21 8.50
C THR A 436 2.45 -34.59 9.09
N LYS A 437 1.96 -35.55 8.30
CA LYS A 437 1.92 -36.99 8.70
C LYS A 437 3.28 -37.52 9.18
N LYS A 438 4.39 -36.98 8.68
CA LYS A 438 5.76 -37.27 9.09
C LYS A 438 6.29 -36.42 10.26
N GLY A 439 5.41 -35.82 11.07
CA GLY A 439 5.78 -35.01 12.26
C GLY A 439 6.39 -33.63 11.99
N LYS A 440 6.71 -33.25 10.75
CA LYS A 440 7.35 -31.98 10.41
C LYS A 440 6.39 -30.81 10.63
N ILE A 441 6.84 -29.78 11.33
CA ILE A 441 6.05 -28.56 11.59
C ILE A 441 5.81 -27.80 10.28
N LEU A 442 4.55 -27.53 9.97
CA LEU A 442 4.15 -26.71 8.83
C LEU A 442 4.34 -25.22 9.14
N SER A 443 4.74 -24.46 8.12
CA SER A 443 4.88 -23.01 8.27
C SER A 443 3.54 -22.36 8.65
N LYS A 444 3.52 -21.56 9.72
CA LYS A 444 2.36 -20.76 10.10
C LYS A 444 2.01 -19.66 9.09
N LYS A 445 2.92 -19.34 8.16
CA LYS A 445 2.69 -18.38 7.06
C LYS A 445 2.17 -19.14 5.84
N ARG A 446 0.88 -18.98 5.52
CA ARG A 446 0.28 -19.57 4.32
C ARG A 446 0.77 -18.83 3.05
N TYR A 447 0.23 -17.65 2.76
CA TYR A 447 0.51 -16.89 1.53
C TYR A 447 1.39 -15.66 1.75
N GLY A 448 1.74 -15.34 3.00
CA GLY A 448 2.44 -14.08 3.32
C GLY A 448 3.76 -13.86 2.57
N LYS A 449 4.52 -14.94 2.25
CA LYS A 449 5.74 -14.81 1.45
C LYS A 449 5.43 -14.49 -0.02
N SER A 450 4.46 -15.17 -0.61
CA SER A 450 4.04 -14.94 -1.99
C SER A 450 3.47 -13.54 -2.15
N ILE A 451 2.55 -13.13 -1.27
CA ILE A 451 1.97 -11.79 -1.25
C ILE A 451 3.05 -10.71 -1.09
N ALA A 452 4.04 -10.92 -0.20
CA ALA A 452 5.14 -9.97 -0.02
C ALA A 452 6.06 -9.87 -1.25
N ASN A 453 6.31 -10.99 -1.94
CA ASN A 453 7.15 -11.02 -3.13
C ASN A 453 6.42 -10.48 -4.37
N LYS A 454 5.19 -10.90 -4.60
CA LYS A 454 4.41 -10.60 -5.80
C LYS A 454 3.63 -9.29 -5.68
N ALA A 455 3.26 -8.87 -4.47
CA ALA A 455 2.51 -7.64 -4.15
C ALA A 455 1.27 -7.41 -5.04
N PRO A 456 0.28 -8.34 -5.03
CA PRO A 456 -0.91 -8.23 -5.89
C PRO A 456 -1.70 -6.95 -5.65
N ALA A 457 -1.84 -6.49 -4.41
CA ALA A 457 -2.51 -5.21 -4.11
C ALA A 457 -1.82 -4.00 -4.78
N MET A 458 -0.47 -4.01 -4.88
CA MET A 458 0.26 -2.95 -5.59
C MET A 458 0.00 -3.01 -7.09
N PHE A 459 -0.12 -4.20 -7.66
CA PHE A 459 -0.49 -4.38 -9.06
C PHE A 459 -1.85 -3.77 -9.35
N LEU A 460 -2.87 -4.13 -8.56
CA LEU A 460 -4.23 -3.61 -8.73
C LEU A 460 -4.27 -2.08 -8.58
N SER A 461 -3.57 -1.52 -7.59
CA SER A 461 -3.50 -0.05 -7.45
C SER A 461 -2.83 0.64 -8.65
N ILE A 462 -1.81 0.04 -9.26
CA ILE A 462 -1.17 0.57 -10.48
C ILE A 462 -2.13 0.48 -11.67
N LEU A 463 -2.84 -0.63 -11.81
CA LEU A 463 -3.80 -0.84 -12.88
C LEU A 463 -4.96 0.14 -12.78
N GLU A 464 -5.62 0.21 -11.62
CA GLU A 464 -6.73 1.13 -11.33
C GLU A 464 -6.35 2.58 -11.64
N GLN A 465 -5.22 3.06 -11.11
CA GLN A 465 -4.74 4.41 -11.38
C GLN A 465 -4.52 4.68 -12.87
N LYS A 466 -3.98 3.70 -13.62
CA LYS A 466 -3.77 3.88 -15.05
C LYS A 466 -5.06 3.85 -15.84
N VAL A 467 -5.96 2.91 -15.56
CA VAL A 467 -7.26 2.79 -16.24
C VAL A 467 -8.05 4.09 -16.06
N VAL A 468 -8.18 4.59 -14.81
CA VAL A 468 -8.90 5.83 -14.50
C VAL A 468 -8.23 7.04 -15.16
N ALA A 469 -6.90 7.14 -15.09
CA ALA A 469 -6.16 8.24 -15.73
C ALA A 469 -6.27 8.24 -17.26
N SER A 470 -6.55 7.08 -17.87
CA SER A 470 -6.78 6.95 -19.32
C SER A 470 -8.25 7.10 -19.71
N GLY A 471 -9.15 7.42 -18.76
CA GLY A 471 -10.59 7.60 -19.00
C GLY A 471 -11.42 6.31 -19.02
N GLY A 472 -10.85 5.18 -18.60
CA GLY A 472 -11.56 3.90 -18.46
C GLY A 472 -12.26 3.75 -17.11
N SER A 473 -12.96 2.63 -16.94
CA SER A 473 -13.67 2.28 -15.72
C SER A 473 -13.05 1.07 -15.02
N PHE A 474 -12.98 1.12 -13.68
CA PHE A 474 -12.44 0.04 -12.86
C PHE A 474 -13.46 -0.32 -11.77
N GLN A 475 -13.98 -1.55 -11.81
CA GLN A 475 -15.10 -2.00 -10.98
C GLN A 475 -14.67 -3.18 -10.10
N TRP A 476 -14.98 -3.08 -8.80
CA TRP A 476 -14.79 -4.16 -7.84
C TRP A 476 -16.07 -5.00 -7.74
N ILE A 477 -15.99 -6.27 -8.11
CA ILE A 477 -17.15 -7.17 -7.99
C ILE A 477 -17.34 -7.62 -6.53
N ILE A 478 -18.58 -7.91 -6.17
CA ILE A 478 -18.95 -8.38 -4.84
C ILE A 478 -18.67 -9.89 -4.75
N THR A 479 -17.43 -10.25 -4.47
CA THR A 479 -16.87 -11.61 -4.52
C THR A 479 -17.69 -12.64 -3.74
N TRP A 480 -18.22 -12.30 -2.56
CA TRP A 480 -18.97 -13.22 -1.72
C TRP A 480 -20.36 -13.56 -2.28
N LYS A 481 -20.92 -12.74 -3.18
CA LYS A 481 -22.17 -13.00 -3.91
C LYS A 481 -21.89 -13.66 -5.26
N ALA A 482 -20.97 -13.10 -6.03
CA ALA A 482 -20.66 -13.57 -7.39
C ALA A 482 -20.03 -14.97 -7.41
N LYS A 483 -19.06 -15.24 -6.52
CA LYS A 483 -18.40 -16.55 -6.35
C LYS A 483 -17.86 -17.14 -7.66
N ALA A 484 -17.19 -16.35 -8.50
CA ALA A 484 -16.76 -16.73 -9.84
C ALA A 484 -16.05 -18.09 -9.91
N SER A 485 -15.16 -18.39 -8.96
CA SER A 485 -14.41 -19.67 -8.93
C SER A 485 -15.27 -20.92 -8.64
N GLN A 486 -16.53 -20.75 -8.27
CA GLN A 486 -17.46 -21.83 -7.93
C GLN A 486 -18.65 -21.89 -8.89
N PHE A 487 -18.90 -20.84 -9.65
CA PHE A 487 -20.06 -20.67 -10.51
C PHE A 487 -19.89 -21.41 -11.85
N SER A 488 -21.00 -21.93 -12.41
CA SER A 488 -21.09 -22.43 -13.78
C SER A 488 -22.13 -21.63 -14.55
N HIS A 489 -21.76 -21.09 -15.71
CA HIS A 489 -22.69 -20.30 -16.54
C HIS A 489 -23.76 -21.16 -17.22
N GLU A 490 -23.50 -22.45 -17.45
CA GLU A 490 -24.47 -23.39 -18.07
C GLU A 490 -25.61 -23.69 -17.11
N THR A 491 -25.29 -24.06 -15.87
CA THR A 491 -26.27 -24.49 -14.88
C THR A 491 -26.82 -23.34 -14.03
N GLY A 492 -26.17 -22.17 -14.02
CA GLY A 492 -26.49 -21.06 -13.14
C GLY A 492 -26.24 -21.33 -11.66
N LYS A 493 -25.55 -22.43 -11.32
CA LYS A 493 -25.35 -22.90 -9.94
C LYS A 493 -23.90 -22.73 -9.47
N CYS A 494 -23.75 -22.60 -8.16
CA CYS A 494 -22.43 -22.55 -7.49
C CYS A 494 -22.10 -23.90 -6.86
N ASN A 495 -20.99 -24.52 -7.28
CA ASN A 495 -20.47 -25.76 -6.72
C ASN A 495 -19.16 -25.50 -5.98
N LYS A 496 -19.13 -25.78 -4.68
CA LYS A 496 -17.95 -25.60 -3.85
C LYS A 496 -16.84 -26.57 -4.25
N LYS A 497 -15.66 -26.03 -4.64
CA LYS A 497 -14.50 -26.80 -5.07
C LYS A 497 -13.38 -26.75 -4.03
N LYS A 498 -12.57 -27.83 -3.92
CA LYS A 498 -11.35 -27.83 -3.12
C LYS A 498 -10.31 -26.88 -3.75
N LEU A 499 -9.48 -26.23 -2.94
CA LEU A 499 -8.41 -25.34 -3.43
C LEU A 499 -7.37 -26.06 -4.32
N SER A 500 -7.21 -27.36 -4.15
CA SER A 500 -6.34 -28.20 -4.98
C SER A 500 -6.91 -28.48 -6.37
N GLN A 501 -8.21 -28.37 -6.54
CA GLN A 501 -8.90 -28.59 -7.81
C GLN A 501 -8.73 -27.35 -8.70
N ARG A 502 -7.89 -27.47 -9.71
CA ARG A 502 -7.49 -26.37 -10.61
C ARG A 502 -8.24 -26.37 -11.93
N TRP A 503 -9.04 -27.40 -12.17
CA TRP A 503 -9.83 -27.55 -13.37
C TRP A 503 -11.31 -27.56 -13.04
N HIS A 504 -12.10 -26.98 -13.91
CA HIS A 504 -13.55 -26.96 -13.88
C HIS A 504 -14.05 -27.85 -15.01
N TYR A 505 -15.03 -28.69 -14.72
CA TYR A 505 -15.71 -29.55 -15.71
C TYR A 505 -17.10 -28.99 -15.88
N LEU A 506 -17.48 -28.74 -17.12
CA LEU A 506 -18.82 -28.30 -17.53
C LEU A 506 -19.73 -29.50 -17.69
N ALA A 507 -21.02 -29.25 -17.92
CA ALA A 507 -22.03 -30.32 -18.01
C ALA A 507 -21.80 -31.24 -19.22
N ASP A 508 -21.30 -30.69 -20.32
CA ASP A 508 -20.91 -31.40 -21.55
C ASP A 508 -19.58 -32.17 -21.45
N GLY A 509 -18.92 -32.16 -20.26
CA GLY A 509 -17.60 -32.75 -20.05
C GLY A 509 -16.44 -31.86 -20.43
N THR A 510 -16.66 -30.68 -21.00
CA THR A 510 -15.60 -29.72 -21.36
C THR A 510 -14.79 -29.33 -20.12
N LYS A 511 -13.45 -29.40 -20.26
CA LYS A 511 -12.50 -29.12 -19.19
C LYS A 511 -11.85 -27.75 -19.38
N VAL A 512 -12.05 -26.85 -18.42
CA VAL A 512 -11.44 -25.50 -18.45
C VAL A 512 -10.61 -25.22 -17.20
N GLN A 513 -9.52 -24.47 -17.34
CA GLN A 513 -8.72 -24.06 -16.20
C GLN A 513 -9.51 -23.05 -15.35
N ARG A 514 -9.62 -23.34 -14.06
CA ARG A 514 -10.55 -22.67 -13.14
C ARG A 514 -10.35 -21.16 -13.05
N ASP A 515 -9.10 -20.70 -12.96
CA ASP A 515 -8.82 -19.28 -12.72
C ASP A 515 -9.03 -18.45 -14.02
N ILE A 516 -8.74 -19.04 -15.22
CA ILE A 516 -9.06 -18.41 -16.52
C ILE A 516 -10.58 -18.35 -16.71
N TYR A 517 -11.29 -19.42 -16.36
CA TYR A 517 -12.74 -19.46 -16.43
C TYR A 517 -13.40 -18.47 -15.45
N SER A 518 -12.83 -18.32 -14.25
CA SER A 518 -13.26 -17.27 -13.31
C SER A 518 -13.10 -15.88 -13.92
N ALA A 519 -11.97 -15.61 -14.59
CA ALA A 519 -11.74 -14.32 -15.25
C ALA A 519 -12.75 -14.07 -16.38
N PHE A 520 -13.12 -15.11 -17.15
CA PHE A 520 -14.17 -15.04 -18.16
C PHE A 520 -15.53 -14.67 -17.54
N LEU A 521 -15.94 -15.32 -16.46
CA LEU A 521 -17.17 -14.96 -15.75
C LEU A 521 -17.15 -13.53 -15.23
N ILE A 522 -16.01 -13.09 -14.70
CA ILE A 522 -15.80 -11.74 -14.19
C ILE A 522 -15.92 -10.70 -15.32
N GLN A 523 -15.42 -10.97 -16.53
CA GLN A 523 -15.62 -10.15 -17.72
C GLN A 523 -17.12 -9.93 -18.02
N HIS A 524 -17.95 -10.94 -17.79
CA HIS A 524 -19.39 -10.92 -18.06
C HIS A 524 -20.24 -10.54 -16.84
N THR A 525 -19.65 -9.82 -15.87
CA THR A 525 -20.40 -9.36 -14.68
C THR A 525 -21.50 -8.38 -15.06
N ASN A 526 -22.68 -8.56 -14.46
CA ASN A 526 -23.81 -7.63 -14.61
C ASN A 526 -23.53 -6.27 -13.95
N LYS A 527 -24.27 -5.23 -14.31
CA LYS A 527 -24.17 -3.88 -13.72
C LYS A 527 -24.33 -3.83 -12.19
N ASN A 528 -24.98 -4.85 -11.59
CA ASN A 528 -25.14 -4.95 -10.13
C ASN A 528 -23.85 -5.42 -9.41
N LEU A 529 -22.83 -5.85 -10.13
CA LEU A 529 -21.56 -6.38 -9.63
C LEU A 529 -21.69 -7.62 -8.70
N GLU A 530 -22.84 -8.28 -8.71
CA GLU A 530 -23.18 -9.41 -7.83
C GLU A 530 -23.39 -10.72 -8.57
N SER A 531 -23.59 -10.69 -9.89
CA SER A 531 -23.96 -11.83 -10.75
C SER A 531 -23.39 -11.70 -12.15
N PHE A 532 -23.45 -12.78 -12.91
CA PHE A 532 -22.96 -12.84 -14.28
C PHE A 532 -24.10 -12.83 -15.29
N ASN A 533 -23.86 -12.32 -16.47
CA ASN A 533 -24.81 -12.33 -17.57
C ASN A 533 -24.72 -13.67 -18.34
N LEU A 534 -25.59 -14.61 -18.02
CA LEU A 534 -25.57 -15.97 -18.60
C LEU A 534 -25.74 -15.96 -20.12
N ARG A 535 -26.55 -15.04 -20.65
CA ARG A 535 -26.78 -14.94 -22.10
C ARG A 535 -25.53 -14.55 -22.84
N THR A 536 -24.79 -13.54 -22.34
CA THR A 536 -23.52 -13.13 -22.96
C THR A 536 -22.43 -14.17 -22.71
N CYS A 537 -22.38 -14.81 -21.53
CA CYS A 537 -21.47 -15.93 -21.29
C CYS A 537 -21.67 -17.05 -22.33
N ALA A 538 -22.89 -17.51 -22.53
CA ALA A 538 -23.20 -18.58 -23.50
C ALA A 538 -22.83 -18.19 -24.93
N LYS A 539 -23.10 -16.94 -25.33
CA LYS A 539 -22.74 -16.40 -26.64
C LYS A 539 -21.22 -16.41 -26.88
N ASP A 540 -20.45 -15.94 -25.92
CA ASP A 540 -19.02 -15.67 -26.09
C ASP A 540 -18.14 -16.89 -25.69
N PHE A 541 -18.73 -17.91 -25.06
CA PHE A 541 -18.04 -19.10 -24.59
C PHE A 541 -17.27 -19.88 -25.69
N PRO A 542 -17.81 -20.11 -26.90
CA PRO A 542 -17.06 -20.81 -27.96
C PRO A 542 -15.77 -20.09 -28.37
N ALA A 543 -15.81 -18.76 -28.44
CA ALA A 543 -14.61 -17.95 -28.73
C ALA A 543 -13.61 -18.01 -27.55
N PHE A 544 -14.11 -17.91 -26.33
CA PHE A 544 -13.31 -18.09 -25.12
C PHE A 544 -12.62 -19.47 -25.09
N LEU A 545 -13.31 -20.54 -25.42
CA LEU A 545 -12.76 -21.90 -25.39
C LEU A 545 -11.58 -22.07 -26.36
N LYS A 546 -11.69 -21.51 -27.55
CA LYS A 546 -10.58 -21.48 -28.54
C LYS A 546 -9.36 -20.73 -27.99
N MET A 547 -9.56 -19.57 -27.39
CA MET A 547 -8.48 -18.80 -26.78
C MET A 547 -7.89 -19.51 -25.56
N HIS A 548 -8.73 -20.11 -24.74
CA HIS A 548 -8.33 -20.90 -23.58
C HIS A 548 -7.44 -22.06 -23.99
N GLN A 549 -7.80 -22.82 -25.03
CA GLN A 549 -7.00 -23.96 -25.50
C GLN A 549 -5.62 -23.50 -25.98
N LYS A 550 -5.55 -22.45 -26.80
CA LYS A 550 -4.28 -21.85 -27.22
C LYS A 550 -3.40 -21.43 -26.04
N GLU A 551 -4.00 -20.85 -25.01
CA GLU A 551 -3.25 -20.44 -23.81
C GLU A 551 -2.74 -21.65 -23.03
N ILE A 552 -3.53 -22.73 -22.91
CA ILE A 552 -3.07 -23.96 -22.25
C ILE A 552 -1.91 -24.59 -23.02
N GLU A 553 -2.00 -24.70 -24.35
CA GLU A 553 -0.92 -25.20 -25.22
C GLU A 553 0.35 -24.35 -25.07
N ARG A 554 0.21 -23.00 -25.09
CA ARG A 554 1.31 -22.07 -24.85
C ARG A 554 1.97 -22.30 -23.49
N LEU A 555 1.18 -22.49 -22.43
CA LEU A 555 1.71 -22.72 -21.10
C LEU A 555 2.40 -24.10 -20.98
N GLN A 556 1.89 -25.11 -21.65
CA GLN A 556 2.49 -26.45 -21.66
C GLN A 556 3.82 -26.49 -22.42
N SER A 557 3.97 -25.67 -23.47
CA SER A 557 5.20 -25.56 -24.26
C SER A 557 6.32 -24.80 -23.57
N LEU A 558 6.04 -24.06 -22.46
CA LEU A 558 7.06 -23.29 -21.77
C LEU A 558 8.07 -24.18 -21.06
N ASP A 559 9.37 -23.99 -21.37
CA ASP A 559 10.45 -24.68 -20.66
C ASP A 559 10.80 -24.04 -19.32
N LYS A 560 9.80 -23.89 -18.46
CA LYS A 560 9.96 -23.37 -17.10
C LYS A 560 9.04 -24.08 -16.10
N ARG A 561 9.46 -24.13 -14.84
CA ARG A 561 8.62 -24.59 -13.76
C ARG A 561 7.56 -23.57 -13.44
N MET A 562 6.30 -23.89 -13.67
CA MET A 562 5.17 -23.04 -13.34
C MET A 562 4.78 -23.14 -11.85
N PRO A 563 4.16 -22.10 -11.27
CA PRO A 563 3.53 -22.18 -9.96
C PRO A 563 2.49 -23.31 -9.91
N SER A 564 2.54 -24.13 -8.86
CA SER A 564 1.56 -25.22 -8.67
C SER A 564 0.10 -24.72 -8.58
N SER A 565 -0.08 -23.42 -8.30
CA SER A 565 -1.40 -22.78 -8.31
C SER A 565 -2.04 -22.70 -9.72
N MET A 566 -1.29 -22.78 -10.80
CA MET A 566 -1.82 -22.81 -12.16
C MET A 566 -2.46 -24.15 -12.52
N GLY A 567 -1.99 -25.26 -11.90
CA GLY A 567 -2.53 -26.61 -12.15
C GLY A 567 -2.23 -27.14 -13.54
N ILE A 568 -1.24 -26.59 -14.23
CA ILE A 568 -0.82 -27.01 -15.57
C ILE A 568 0.45 -27.86 -15.42
N LYS A 569 0.44 -29.04 -16.04
CA LYS A 569 1.60 -29.92 -16.16
C LYS A 569 2.26 -29.65 -17.52
N LYS A 570 3.57 -29.81 -17.62
CA LYS A 570 4.27 -29.83 -18.92
C LYS A 570 3.67 -30.95 -19.77
N ALA A 571 3.62 -30.73 -21.07
CA ALA A 571 3.46 -31.85 -22.00
C ALA A 571 4.63 -32.81 -21.78
N ALA A 572 4.33 -34.10 -21.69
CA ALA A 572 5.32 -35.15 -21.51
C ALA A 572 6.25 -35.24 -22.73
#